data_bbb0cac182f6a512f4b333ca1e217bd1
#
_entry.id   bbb0cac182f6a512f4b333ca1e217bd1
#
_cell.length_a   1.000
_cell.length_b   1.000
_cell.length_c   1.000
_cell.angle_alpha   90.00
_cell.angle_beta   90.00
_cell.angle_gamma   90.00
#
_symmetry.space_group_name_H-M   'P 1'
#
loop_
_entity.id
_entity.type
_entity.pdbx_description
1 polymer ?
#
loop_
_entity_poly.entity_id
_entity_poly.type
_entity_poly.pdbx_seq_one_letter_code
_entity_poly.pdbx_strand_id
1 'polypeptide(L)'
;MPLLKRISTLACGLGLLAASLAASAADYPAPQKGTWVARDFKFHTGEVMPELKIAYTTLGHPQGDPVLVLHGTTGSAASMLTPAFGGELFGAGQPLDASRHFIILPDAIGTGQTAKPSDGLRMAFPRYNYDDMVQAQYRLLTEHLGVRHLRVVVGNSMGGMHTWIWAQKYPGFMDVAVPLASLPSQMSGRNWMLRRLLIESIRNDPDWQGGQYTRQPRSLQFASVFFATATNGGDQGLFQLAPTRERADALLEQRLKGPFAGDANDHIYQWDASRDYNPEPGLERIEAALLAINSADDERNPPELGLLDAALKRVKNGRALVIPGSPDTAGHGTAVRAAPWATTFAEFLARAPRRAPGGQP
;
A
#
# COMPACT_ATOMS: atom_id res chain seq x y z
N MET A 1 -58.27 -40.49 -47.71
CA MET A 1 -57.64 -41.01 -46.48
C MET A 1 -56.22 -40.49 -46.44
N PRO A 2 -55.88 -39.55 -45.56
CA PRO A 2 -54.48 -39.19 -45.32
C PRO A 2 -54.03 -39.63 -43.92
N LEU A 3 -52.80 -40.18 -43.90
CA LEU A 3 -52.05 -40.62 -42.72
C LEU A 3 -51.59 -39.45 -41.90
N LEU A 4 -51.95 -39.42 -40.62
CA LEU A 4 -51.36 -38.51 -39.63
C LEU A 4 -49.95 -39.01 -39.26
N LYS A 5 -48.92 -38.17 -39.50
CA LYS A 5 -47.57 -38.30 -38.88
C LYS A 5 -47.53 -37.54 -37.58
N ARG A 6 -47.36 -38.26 -36.50
CA ARG A 6 -47.04 -37.70 -35.19
C ARG A 6 -45.59 -37.20 -35.16
N ILE A 7 -45.37 -35.92 -34.88
CA ILE A 7 -44.05 -35.33 -34.62
C ILE A 7 -43.89 -35.33 -33.12
N SER A 8 -42.93 -36.11 -32.60
CA SER A 8 -42.50 -36.10 -31.20
C SER A 8 -41.50 -34.97 -31.02
N THR A 9 -41.85 -33.94 -30.30
CA THR A 9 -40.95 -32.89 -29.86
C THR A 9 -40.12 -33.35 -28.67
N LEU A 10 -38.84 -33.59 -28.89
CA LEU A 10 -37.84 -33.81 -27.86
C LEU A 10 -37.44 -32.44 -27.29
N ALA A 11 -37.86 -32.12 -26.07
CA ALA A 11 -37.39 -30.93 -25.34
C ALA A 11 -36.01 -31.25 -24.74
N CYS A 12 -34.94 -30.76 -25.36
CA CYS A 12 -33.61 -30.71 -24.74
C CYS A 12 -33.59 -29.61 -23.67
N GLY A 13 -33.67 -30.01 -22.41
CA GLY A 13 -33.42 -29.14 -21.30
C GLY A 13 -31.92 -28.83 -21.22
N LEU A 14 -31.49 -27.61 -21.62
CA LEU A 14 -30.20 -27.07 -21.28
C LEU A 14 -30.21 -26.66 -19.79
N GLY A 15 -29.70 -27.53 -18.94
CA GLY A 15 -29.33 -27.17 -17.56
C GLY A 15 -28.12 -26.24 -17.61
N LEU A 16 -28.33 -24.93 -17.39
CA LEU A 16 -27.25 -24.02 -17.04
C LEU A 16 -26.71 -24.40 -15.66
N LEU A 17 -25.60 -25.13 -15.63
CA LEU A 17 -24.76 -25.18 -14.45
C LEU A 17 -24.14 -23.77 -14.27
N ALA A 18 -24.76 -22.95 -13.43
CA ALA A 18 -24.11 -21.79 -12.83
C ALA A 18 -23.01 -22.32 -11.91
N ALA A 19 -21.79 -22.43 -12.42
CA ALA A 19 -20.61 -22.60 -11.58
C ALA A 19 -20.47 -21.31 -10.77
N SER A 20 -21.00 -21.32 -9.55
CA SER A 20 -20.67 -20.33 -8.54
C SER A 20 -19.17 -20.40 -8.31
N LEU A 21 -18.41 -19.46 -8.85
CA LEU A 21 -17.07 -19.17 -8.39
C LEU A 21 -17.24 -18.77 -6.93
N ALA A 22 -17.17 -19.73 -6.03
CA ALA A 22 -16.96 -19.46 -4.62
C ALA A 22 -15.65 -18.69 -4.55
N ALA A 23 -15.71 -17.37 -4.33
CA ALA A 23 -14.56 -16.64 -3.88
C ALA A 23 -14.07 -17.38 -2.63
N SER A 24 -12.89 -18.00 -2.72
CA SER A 24 -12.26 -18.63 -1.57
C SER A 24 -12.24 -17.58 -0.46
N ALA A 25 -13.05 -17.79 0.58
CA ALA A 25 -12.99 -16.96 1.77
C ALA A 25 -11.54 -17.00 2.24
N ALA A 26 -10.96 -15.82 2.49
CA ALA A 26 -9.60 -15.75 3.03
C ALA A 26 -9.54 -16.63 4.31
N ASP A 27 -8.52 -17.45 4.41
CA ASP A 27 -8.35 -18.42 5.51
C ASP A 27 -7.84 -17.76 6.79
N TYR A 28 -8.39 -16.58 7.11
CA TYR A 28 -8.11 -15.83 8.33
C TYR A 28 -9.39 -15.20 8.90
N PRO A 29 -9.40 -14.80 10.20
CA PRO A 29 -10.59 -14.22 10.86
C PRO A 29 -11.11 -12.98 10.12
N ALA A 30 -12.43 -12.77 10.18
CA ALA A 30 -13.06 -11.61 9.56
C ALA A 30 -12.46 -10.29 10.09
N PRO A 31 -12.05 -9.36 9.21
CA PRO A 31 -11.49 -8.08 9.61
C PRO A 31 -12.49 -7.23 10.41
N GLN A 32 -12.01 -6.61 11.49
CA GLN A 32 -12.78 -5.70 12.32
C GLN A 32 -12.41 -4.25 12.00
N LYS A 33 -13.38 -3.44 11.61
CA LYS A 33 -13.17 -2.02 11.31
C LYS A 33 -13.37 -1.17 12.57
N GLY A 34 -12.47 -0.20 12.76
CA GLY A 34 -12.52 0.76 13.83
C GLY A 34 -12.28 2.19 13.35
N THR A 35 -12.64 3.13 14.18
CA THR A 35 -12.35 4.55 13.98
C THR A 35 -11.95 5.15 15.33
N TRP A 36 -10.93 5.97 15.31
CA TRP A 36 -10.46 6.74 16.45
C TRP A 36 -10.29 8.22 16.07
N VAL A 37 -10.45 9.11 17.03
CA VAL A 37 -10.23 10.55 16.84
C VAL A 37 -9.01 10.98 17.64
N ALA A 38 -7.93 11.33 16.93
CA ALA A 38 -6.77 11.95 17.55
C ALA A 38 -7.09 13.41 17.84
N ARG A 39 -7.10 13.77 19.15
CA ARG A 39 -7.33 15.14 19.60
C ARG A 39 -6.08 15.98 19.39
N ASP A 40 -6.29 17.27 19.03
CA ASP A 40 -5.26 18.29 18.90
C ASP A 40 -4.03 17.80 18.11
N PHE A 41 -4.29 17.22 16.94
CA PHE A 41 -3.23 16.69 16.09
C PHE A 41 -2.44 17.83 15.46
N LYS A 42 -1.18 17.94 15.83
CA LYS A 42 -0.26 18.97 15.30
C LYS A 42 0.52 18.42 14.12
N PHE A 43 0.35 19.02 12.96
CA PHE A 43 1.09 18.72 11.74
C PHE A 43 2.49 19.34 11.75
N HIS A 44 3.39 18.82 10.89
CA HIS A 44 4.74 19.35 10.71
C HIS A 44 4.76 20.86 10.36
N THR A 45 3.70 21.36 9.71
CA THR A 45 3.53 22.78 9.40
C THR A 45 3.27 23.66 10.61
N GLY A 46 2.98 23.06 11.76
CA GLY A 46 2.57 23.76 12.99
C GLY A 46 1.04 23.94 13.10
N GLU A 47 0.27 23.67 12.03
CA GLU A 47 -1.19 23.67 12.08
C GLU A 47 -1.71 22.59 13.02
N VAL A 48 -2.80 22.88 13.74
CA VAL A 48 -3.45 21.93 14.66
C VAL A 48 -4.85 21.64 14.18
N MET A 49 -5.16 20.35 13.99
CA MET A 49 -6.51 19.88 13.76
C MET A 49 -7.10 19.38 15.09
N PRO A 50 -8.18 20.00 15.61
CA PRO A 50 -8.76 19.61 16.91
C PRO A 50 -9.19 18.14 16.95
N GLU A 51 -9.70 17.62 15.83
CA GLU A 51 -10.20 16.25 15.70
C GLU A 51 -9.75 15.65 14.36
N LEU A 52 -8.70 14.84 14.38
CA LEU A 52 -8.27 14.06 13.23
C LEU A 52 -8.85 12.64 13.32
N LYS A 53 -9.85 12.35 12.48
CA LYS A 53 -10.42 11.01 12.38
C LYS A 53 -9.43 10.06 11.71
N ILE A 54 -9.13 8.93 12.35
CA ILE A 54 -8.26 7.87 11.84
C ILE A 54 -9.07 6.57 11.79
N ALA A 55 -9.22 6.01 10.61
CA ALA A 55 -9.83 4.70 10.40
C ALA A 55 -8.74 3.61 10.39
N TYR A 56 -9.12 2.44 10.86
CA TYR A 56 -8.22 1.28 10.86
C TYR A 56 -9.01 -0.03 10.77
N THR A 57 -8.32 -1.08 10.42
CA THR A 57 -8.83 -2.45 10.43
C THR A 57 -7.93 -3.32 11.29
N THR A 58 -8.50 -4.28 12.01
CA THR A 58 -7.73 -5.25 12.79
C THR A 58 -8.13 -6.68 12.46
N LEU A 59 -7.18 -7.61 12.63
CA LEU A 59 -7.42 -9.05 12.58
C LEU A 59 -6.73 -9.70 13.77
N GLY A 60 -7.25 -10.85 14.19
CA GLY A 60 -6.72 -11.58 15.33
C GLY A 60 -7.14 -10.99 16.67
N HIS A 61 -6.55 -11.51 17.73
CA HIS A 61 -6.92 -11.13 19.09
C HIS A 61 -5.98 -10.06 19.66
N PRO A 62 -6.47 -9.05 20.39
CA PRO A 62 -5.64 -7.97 20.94
C PRO A 62 -4.46 -8.42 21.84
N GLN A 63 -4.50 -9.63 22.38
CA GLN A 63 -3.37 -10.22 23.12
C GLN A 63 -2.36 -10.96 22.25
N GLY A 64 -2.59 -11.08 20.95
CA GLY A 64 -1.60 -11.59 19.99
C GLY A 64 -0.42 -10.65 19.84
N ASP A 65 0.67 -11.14 19.24
CA ASP A 65 1.84 -10.32 18.92
C ASP A 65 1.44 -9.16 17.97
N PRO A 66 1.61 -7.88 18.34
CA PRO A 66 1.14 -6.78 17.50
C PRO A 66 1.97 -6.64 16.21
N VAL A 67 1.26 -6.50 15.09
CA VAL A 67 1.84 -6.31 13.75
C VAL A 67 1.19 -5.09 13.10
N LEU A 68 2.00 -4.16 12.63
CA LEU A 68 1.55 -3.00 11.87
C LEU A 68 1.74 -3.24 10.37
N VAL A 69 0.66 -3.15 9.59
CA VAL A 69 0.67 -3.34 8.14
C VAL A 69 0.27 -2.05 7.45
N LEU A 70 1.14 -1.53 6.57
CA LEU A 70 1.00 -0.20 5.98
C LEU A 70 0.82 -0.28 4.46
N HIS A 71 -0.22 0.36 3.95
CA HIS A 71 -0.58 0.34 2.53
C HIS A 71 0.19 1.37 1.68
N GLY A 72 0.12 1.24 0.36
CA GLY A 72 0.71 2.16 -0.61
C GLY A 72 -0.11 3.44 -0.85
N THR A 73 0.45 4.40 -1.58
CA THR A 73 -0.21 5.66 -1.98
C THR A 73 -1.54 5.36 -2.66
N THR A 74 -2.56 6.16 -2.36
CA THR A 74 -3.96 6.00 -2.82
C THR A 74 -4.68 4.74 -2.36
N GLY A 75 -4.02 3.87 -1.58
CA GLY A 75 -4.60 2.65 -1.02
C GLY A 75 -5.37 2.88 0.28
N SER A 76 -5.68 1.77 0.94
CA SER A 76 -6.29 1.71 2.27
C SER A 76 -5.95 0.36 2.91
N ALA A 77 -6.40 0.11 4.12
CA ALA A 77 -6.32 -1.21 4.76
C ALA A 77 -6.80 -2.35 3.83
N ALA A 78 -7.85 -2.10 3.06
CA ALA A 78 -8.41 -3.10 2.14
C ALA A 78 -7.41 -3.55 1.06
N SER A 79 -6.49 -2.70 0.63
CA SER A 79 -5.48 -3.06 -0.38
C SER A 79 -4.44 -4.08 0.14
N MET A 80 -4.32 -4.22 1.46
CA MET A 80 -3.44 -5.21 2.10
C MET A 80 -4.20 -6.49 2.52
N LEU A 81 -5.52 -6.54 2.32
CA LEU A 81 -6.37 -7.69 2.58
C LEU A 81 -6.70 -8.52 1.31
N THR A 82 -5.95 -8.29 0.24
CA THR A 82 -6.11 -9.04 -1.02
C THR A 82 -5.63 -10.48 -0.85
N PRO A 83 -6.13 -11.43 -1.69
CA PRO A 83 -5.62 -12.79 -1.72
C PRO A 83 -4.10 -12.86 -1.92
N ALA A 84 -3.54 -11.96 -2.74
CA ALA A 84 -2.11 -11.94 -3.08
C ALA A 84 -1.21 -11.41 -1.95
N PHE A 85 -1.75 -10.68 -0.95
CA PHE A 85 -1.01 -10.18 0.20
C PHE A 85 -1.51 -10.84 1.51
N GLY A 86 -2.68 -10.44 1.99
CA GLY A 86 -3.23 -10.97 3.24
C GLY A 86 -3.51 -12.47 3.16
N GLY A 87 -3.98 -12.96 2.01
CA GLY A 87 -4.21 -14.39 1.78
C GLY A 87 -2.97 -15.27 1.86
N GLU A 88 -1.78 -14.69 1.62
CA GLU A 88 -0.49 -15.37 1.71
C GLU A 88 0.21 -15.20 3.08
N LEU A 89 -0.28 -14.29 3.92
CA LEU A 89 0.43 -13.92 5.15
C LEU A 89 -0.35 -14.14 6.44
N PHE A 90 -1.68 -14.05 6.43
CA PHE A 90 -2.49 -13.93 7.63
C PHE A 90 -3.24 -15.22 8.02
N GLY A 91 -3.28 -16.21 7.15
CA GLY A 91 -3.92 -17.51 7.40
C GLY A 91 -3.17 -18.37 8.40
N ALA A 92 -3.83 -19.46 8.83
CA ALA A 92 -3.26 -20.40 9.80
C ALA A 92 -1.93 -20.98 9.30
N GLY A 93 -0.89 -20.90 10.13
CA GLY A 93 0.46 -21.37 9.80
C GLY A 93 1.28 -20.48 8.89
N GLN A 94 0.71 -19.38 8.38
CA GLN A 94 1.42 -18.37 7.58
C GLN A 94 2.27 -17.44 8.45
N PRO A 95 3.18 -16.65 7.86
CA PRO A 95 4.16 -15.86 8.62
C PRO A 95 3.57 -14.91 9.67
N LEU A 96 2.42 -14.31 9.35
CA LEU A 96 1.68 -13.39 10.22
C LEU A 96 0.31 -13.97 10.61
N ASP A 97 0.24 -15.26 10.88
CA ASP A 97 -0.95 -15.98 11.29
C ASP A 97 -1.80 -15.19 12.30
N ALA A 98 -3.03 -14.82 11.92
CA ALA A 98 -3.93 -14.01 12.72
C ALA A 98 -4.45 -14.72 13.99
N SER A 99 -4.24 -16.02 14.13
CA SER A 99 -4.52 -16.72 15.40
C SER A 99 -3.47 -16.42 16.48
N ARG A 100 -2.29 -15.92 16.08
CA ARG A 100 -1.14 -15.65 16.96
C ARG A 100 -0.78 -14.17 17.01
N HIS A 101 -1.17 -13.40 15.98
CA HIS A 101 -0.83 -11.99 15.83
C HIS A 101 -2.08 -11.10 15.94
N PHE A 102 -1.89 -9.91 16.50
CA PHE A 102 -2.83 -8.81 16.42
C PHE A 102 -2.41 -7.89 15.26
N ILE A 103 -3.03 -8.06 14.10
CA ILE A 103 -2.67 -7.35 12.87
C ILE A 103 -3.47 -6.05 12.80
N ILE A 104 -2.78 -4.93 12.65
CA ILE A 104 -3.35 -3.57 12.65
C ILE A 104 -3.02 -2.91 11.32
N LEU A 105 -4.06 -2.50 10.60
CA LEU A 105 -3.98 -1.87 9.27
C LEU A 105 -4.67 -0.49 9.32
N PRO A 106 -3.96 0.59 9.65
CA PRO A 106 -4.53 1.94 9.58
C PRO A 106 -4.68 2.41 8.14
N ASP A 107 -5.74 3.15 7.84
CA ASP A 107 -5.79 4.01 6.66
C ASP A 107 -4.94 5.25 6.96
N ALA A 108 -3.99 5.58 6.10
CA ALA A 108 -3.14 6.75 6.26
C ALA A 108 -3.95 8.07 6.13
N ILE A 109 -3.47 9.18 6.70
CA ILE A 109 -4.07 10.50 6.51
C ILE A 109 -4.26 10.76 5.01
N GLY A 110 -5.42 11.23 4.63
CA GLY A 110 -5.73 11.53 3.23
C GLY A 110 -6.21 10.32 2.42
N THR A 111 -6.40 9.13 3.02
CA THR A 111 -6.79 7.91 2.30
C THR A 111 -7.94 7.17 3.00
N GLY A 112 -8.57 6.26 2.27
CA GLY A 112 -9.58 5.36 2.80
C GLY A 112 -10.71 6.09 3.54
N GLN A 113 -10.94 5.73 4.80
CA GLN A 113 -11.93 6.35 5.68
C GLN A 113 -11.30 7.29 6.74
N THR A 114 -9.97 7.45 6.73
CA THR A 114 -9.26 8.48 7.50
C THR A 114 -9.52 9.86 6.91
N ALA A 115 -9.51 10.90 7.75
CA ALA A 115 -9.74 12.29 7.35
C ALA A 115 -8.89 12.67 6.13
N LYS A 116 -9.51 13.37 5.18
CA LYS A 116 -8.91 13.73 3.89
C LYS A 116 -9.51 15.04 3.34
N PRO A 117 -8.86 15.71 2.40
CA PRO A 117 -9.33 16.95 1.78
C PRO A 117 -10.78 16.88 1.28
N SER A 118 -11.17 15.79 0.62
CA SER A 118 -12.51 15.62 0.06
C SER A 118 -13.63 15.49 1.11
N ASP A 119 -13.31 15.33 2.39
CA ASP A 119 -14.30 15.28 3.48
C ASP A 119 -14.89 16.66 3.82
N GLY A 120 -14.51 17.73 3.10
CA GLY A 120 -15.11 19.05 3.23
C GLY A 120 -14.12 20.22 3.27
N LEU A 121 -12.92 20.03 3.82
CA LEU A 121 -11.91 21.09 3.91
C LEU A 121 -11.24 21.39 2.56
N ARG A 122 -11.28 20.47 1.62
CA ARG A 122 -10.66 20.63 0.30
C ARG A 122 -9.21 21.10 0.42
N MET A 123 -8.81 22.17 -0.28
CA MET A 123 -7.45 22.72 -0.25
C MET A 123 -7.12 23.49 1.05
N ALA A 124 -8.09 23.68 1.96
CA ALA A 124 -7.86 24.17 3.31
C ALA A 124 -7.54 23.04 4.32
N PHE A 125 -7.51 21.79 3.90
CA PHE A 125 -7.03 20.69 4.73
C PHE A 125 -5.56 20.94 5.08
N PRO A 126 -5.11 20.71 6.35
CA PRO A 126 -3.72 20.90 6.73
C PRO A 126 -2.77 20.11 5.83
N ARG A 127 -1.66 20.72 5.42
CA ARG A 127 -0.64 20.01 4.67
C ARG A 127 0.01 18.98 5.56
N TYR A 128 0.00 17.74 5.11
CA TYR A 128 0.64 16.63 5.81
C TYR A 128 1.76 16.01 4.97
N ASN A 129 2.68 15.37 5.66
CA ASN A 129 3.77 14.60 5.08
C ASN A 129 3.81 13.16 5.66
N TYR A 130 4.82 12.40 5.30
CA TYR A 130 4.96 11.03 5.79
C TYR A 130 5.29 10.95 7.29
N ASP A 131 5.97 11.95 7.84
CA ASP A 131 6.20 12.02 9.29
C ASP A 131 4.90 12.23 10.07
N ASP A 132 3.99 13.04 9.57
CA ASP A 132 2.65 13.22 10.16
C ASP A 132 1.84 11.92 10.10
N MET A 133 1.89 11.20 8.97
CA MET A 133 1.21 9.92 8.83
C MET A 133 1.75 8.88 9.84
N VAL A 134 3.07 8.79 9.99
CA VAL A 134 3.72 7.91 10.97
C VAL A 134 3.38 8.33 12.39
N GLN A 135 3.34 9.62 12.70
CA GLN A 135 2.90 10.13 14.00
C GLN A 135 1.44 9.75 14.30
N ALA A 136 0.54 9.87 13.33
CA ALA A 136 -0.85 9.47 13.49
C ALA A 136 -0.99 7.96 13.77
N GLN A 137 -0.22 7.14 13.06
CA GLN A 137 -0.14 5.70 13.29
C GLN A 137 0.39 5.37 14.70
N TYR A 138 1.45 6.05 15.13
CA TYR A 138 2.02 5.88 16.47
C TYR A 138 1.02 6.24 17.57
N ARG A 139 0.32 7.37 17.44
CA ARG A 139 -0.72 7.79 18.39
C ARG A 139 -1.90 6.81 18.41
N LEU A 140 -2.33 6.32 17.24
CA LEU A 140 -3.38 5.27 17.17
C LEU A 140 -2.97 4.02 17.98
N LEU A 141 -1.73 3.56 17.81
CA LEU A 141 -1.24 2.38 18.52
C LEU A 141 -1.15 2.62 20.02
N THR A 142 -0.56 3.72 20.44
CA THR A 142 -0.21 3.97 21.86
C THR A 142 -1.36 4.54 22.67
N GLU A 143 -2.13 5.49 22.10
CA GLU A 143 -3.18 6.21 22.84
C GLU A 143 -4.53 5.48 22.78
N HIS A 144 -4.81 4.73 21.70
CA HIS A 144 -6.10 4.09 21.50
C HIS A 144 -6.04 2.56 21.67
N LEU A 145 -5.10 1.90 20.99
CA LEU A 145 -5.02 0.44 20.99
C LEU A 145 -4.17 -0.13 22.14
N GLY A 146 -3.48 0.72 22.91
CA GLY A 146 -2.65 0.31 24.04
C GLY A 146 -1.39 -0.49 23.66
N VAL A 147 -1.01 -0.47 22.38
CA VAL A 147 0.17 -1.17 21.88
C VAL A 147 1.44 -0.38 22.25
N ARG A 148 2.35 -1.02 22.93
CA ARG A 148 3.61 -0.43 23.40
C ARG A 148 4.84 -0.99 22.71
N HIS A 149 4.70 -2.05 21.92
CA HIS A 149 5.75 -2.68 21.15
C HIS A 149 5.14 -3.48 20.00
N LEU A 150 5.84 -3.53 18.87
CA LEU A 150 5.43 -4.27 17.67
C LEU A 150 6.37 -5.44 17.41
N ARG A 151 5.82 -6.60 17.12
CA ARG A 151 6.61 -7.71 16.59
C ARG A 151 7.12 -7.37 15.17
N VAL A 152 6.25 -6.77 14.34
CA VAL A 152 6.59 -6.46 12.95
C VAL A 152 5.96 -5.13 12.55
N VAL A 153 6.70 -4.31 11.81
CA VAL A 153 6.17 -3.28 10.92
C VAL A 153 6.46 -3.71 9.49
N VAL A 154 5.44 -3.88 8.67
CA VAL A 154 5.57 -4.21 7.25
C VAL A 154 4.74 -3.25 6.42
N GLY A 155 5.29 -2.72 5.33
CA GLY A 155 4.55 -1.77 4.51
C GLY A 155 5.00 -1.77 3.06
N ASN A 156 4.06 -1.49 2.15
CA ASN A 156 4.30 -1.49 0.72
C ASN A 156 4.38 -0.05 0.16
N SER A 157 5.37 0.25 -0.67
CA SER A 157 5.52 1.53 -1.37
C SER A 157 5.55 2.71 -0.37
N MET A 158 4.53 3.57 -0.32
CA MET A 158 4.36 4.58 0.73
C MET A 158 4.49 3.95 2.13
N GLY A 159 3.80 2.82 2.37
CA GLY A 159 3.93 2.08 3.62
C GLY A 159 5.34 1.55 3.88
N GLY A 160 6.08 1.19 2.83
CA GLY A 160 7.50 0.85 2.92
C GLY A 160 8.36 2.05 3.32
N MET A 161 8.08 3.22 2.75
CA MET A 161 8.72 4.48 3.16
C MET A 161 8.39 4.84 4.61
N HIS A 162 7.13 4.63 5.04
CA HIS A 162 6.76 4.78 6.46
C HIS A 162 7.49 3.76 7.34
N THR A 163 7.71 2.53 6.89
CA THR A 163 8.45 1.51 7.65
C THR A 163 9.89 1.96 7.93
N TRP A 164 10.56 2.59 6.96
CA TRP A 164 11.87 3.21 7.18
C TRP A 164 11.84 4.33 8.23
N ILE A 165 10.82 5.22 8.15
CA ILE A 165 10.63 6.29 9.15
C ILE A 165 10.34 5.69 10.53
N TRP A 166 9.47 4.69 10.62
CA TRP A 166 9.15 3.99 11.86
C TRP A 166 10.40 3.42 12.54
N ALA A 167 11.20 2.65 11.79
CA ALA A 167 12.39 2.01 12.30
C ALA A 167 13.45 3.02 12.82
N GLN A 168 13.50 4.20 12.21
CA GLN A 168 14.41 5.28 12.56
C GLN A 168 13.90 6.16 13.69
N LYS A 169 12.60 6.48 13.69
CA LYS A 169 11.98 7.43 14.64
C LYS A 169 11.66 6.78 15.97
N TYR A 170 11.34 5.48 15.94
CA TYR A 170 10.98 4.68 17.10
C TYR A 170 11.81 3.38 17.19
N PRO A 171 13.15 3.47 17.29
CA PRO A 171 14.05 2.31 17.12
C PRO A 171 13.80 1.18 18.11
N GLY A 172 13.35 1.49 19.33
CA GLY A 172 13.01 0.48 20.35
C GLY A 172 11.58 -0.04 20.31
N PHE A 173 10.75 0.43 19.39
CA PHE A 173 9.32 0.12 19.37
C PHE A 173 8.97 -1.13 18.57
N MET A 174 9.90 -1.74 17.83
CA MET A 174 9.65 -2.93 17.03
C MET A 174 10.83 -3.91 17.01
N ASP A 175 10.52 -5.19 16.84
CA ASP A 175 11.53 -6.22 16.64
C ASP A 175 12.01 -6.26 15.18
N VAL A 176 11.06 -6.20 14.24
CA VAL A 176 11.29 -6.41 12.81
C VAL A 176 10.67 -5.29 11.98
N ALA A 177 11.42 -4.78 11.01
CA ALA A 177 10.97 -3.83 10.00
C ALA A 177 11.10 -4.43 8.59
N VAL A 178 10.02 -4.41 7.81
CA VAL A 178 9.99 -4.98 6.45
C VAL A 178 9.46 -3.95 5.46
N PRO A 179 10.32 -3.02 5.00
CA PRO A 179 9.96 -2.09 3.93
C PRO A 179 9.92 -2.80 2.58
N LEU A 180 8.76 -2.73 1.90
CA LEU A 180 8.52 -3.33 0.58
C LEU A 180 8.49 -2.22 -0.49
N ALA A 181 9.08 -2.48 -1.67
CA ALA A 181 9.04 -1.60 -2.83
C ALA A 181 9.38 -0.14 -2.49
N SER A 182 10.48 0.08 -1.76
CA SER A 182 10.89 1.41 -1.29
C SER A 182 12.40 1.53 -1.09
N LEU A 183 12.90 2.76 -1.19
CA LEU A 183 14.29 3.09 -0.91
C LEU A 183 14.37 4.04 0.29
N PRO A 184 15.38 3.90 1.16
CA PRO A 184 15.62 4.81 2.28
C PRO A 184 16.48 6.02 1.86
N SER A 185 16.10 6.69 0.81
CA SER A 185 16.79 7.85 0.25
C SER A 185 15.82 9.00 -0.01
N GLN A 186 16.37 10.19 -0.19
CA GLN A 186 15.56 11.35 -0.53
C GLN A 186 14.68 11.08 -1.76
N MET A 187 13.43 11.53 -1.69
CA MET A 187 12.52 11.48 -2.83
C MET A 187 13.07 12.32 -3.99
N SER A 188 13.43 11.66 -5.08
CA SER A 188 14.15 12.29 -6.20
C SER A 188 13.95 11.56 -7.53
N GLY A 189 14.66 11.99 -8.55
CA GLY A 189 14.75 11.35 -9.87
C GLY A 189 13.39 11.17 -10.53
N ARG A 190 13.28 10.11 -11.34
CA ARG A 190 12.06 9.79 -12.11
C ARG A 190 10.83 9.69 -11.23
N ASN A 191 10.93 9.06 -10.06
CA ASN A 191 9.80 8.87 -9.14
C ASN A 191 9.21 10.23 -8.72
N TRP A 192 10.05 11.19 -8.30
CA TRP A 192 9.57 12.52 -7.92
C TRP A 192 9.08 13.34 -9.11
N MET A 193 9.81 13.31 -10.22
CA MET A 193 9.44 14.06 -11.43
C MET A 193 8.04 13.65 -11.92
N LEU A 194 7.74 12.36 -11.96
CA LEU A 194 6.43 11.86 -12.39
C LEU A 194 5.31 12.18 -11.38
N ARG A 195 5.61 12.17 -10.08
CA ARG A 195 4.67 12.64 -9.04
C ARG A 195 4.33 14.12 -9.24
N ARG A 196 5.34 14.94 -9.51
CA ARG A 196 5.14 16.37 -9.81
C ARG A 196 4.31 16.57 -11.06
N LEU A 197 4.58 15.84 -12.14
CA LEU A 197 3.79 15.92 -13.37
C LEU A 197 2.32 15.52 -13.13
N LEU A 198 2.05 14.51 -12.32
CA LEU A 198 0.69 14.14 -11.93
C LEU A 198 0.01 15.29 -11.18
N ILE A 199 0.66 15.86 -10.18
CA ILE A 199 0.14 16.99 -9.40
C ILE A 199 -0.12 18.21 -10.31
N GLU A 200 0.85 18.58 -11.14
CA GLU A 200 0.72 19.75 -12.02
C GLU A 200 -0.33 19.54 -13.12
N SER A 201 -0.52 18.31 -13.60
CA SER A 201 -1.60 18.05 -14.57
C SER A 201 -2.99 18.31 -13.98
N ILE A 202 -3.19 18.01 -12.70
CA ILE A 202 -4.44 18.32 -12.01
C ILE A 202 -4.55 19.82 -11.77
N ARG A 203 -3.48 20.48 -11.28
CA ARG A 203 -3.50 21.91 -10.95
C ARG A 203 -3.71 22.81 -12.17
N ASN A 204 -3.23 22.38 -13.33
CA ASN A 204 -3.38 23.11 -14.59
C ASN A 204 -4.66 22.74 -15.35
N ASP A 205 -5.47 21.80 -14.84
CA ASP A 205 -6.77 21.50 -15.42
C ASP A 205 -7.77 22.64 -15.10
N PRO A 206 -8.37 23.28 -16.11
CA PRO A 206 -9.36 24.34 -15.85
C PRO A 206 -10.54 23.91 -14.98
N ASP A 207 -10.91 22.62 -15.04
CA ASP A 207 -12.01 22.08 -14.24
C ASP A 207 -11.64 21.94 -12.74
N TRP A 208 -10.35 22.02 -12.37
CA TRP A 208 -9.91 21.93 -10.96
C TRP A 208 -10.29 23.17 -10.12
N GLN A 209 -10.30 24.36 -10.72
CA GLN A 209 -10.75 25.62 -10.11
C GLN A 209 -10.14 25.90 -8.72
N GLY A 210 -8.83 25.69 -8.58
CA GLY A 210 -8.14 25.87 -7.28
C GLY A 210 -8.62 24.94 -6.16
N GLY A 211 -9.18 23.78 -6.53
CA GLY A 211 -9.73 22.79 -5.60
C GLY A 211 -11.22 22.95 -5.31
N GLN A 212 -11.91 23.89 -5.98
CA GLN A 212 -13.35 24.19 -5.76
C GLN A 212 -14.26 23.55 -6.84
N TYR A 213 -13.77 22.52 -7.54
CA TYR A 213 -14.50 21.84 -8.60
C TYR A 213 -15.84 21.25 -8.10
N THR A 214 -16.80 21.18 -8.99
CA THR A 214 -18.09 20.48 -8.80
C THR A 214 -18.12 19.13 -9.51
N ARG A 215 -17.19 18.92 -10.43
CA ARG A 215 -16.94 17.70 -11.19
C ARG A 215 -15.45 17.42 -11.17
N GLN A 216 -15.05 16.17 -11.04
CA GLN A 216 -13.64 15.79 -11.04
C GLN A 216 -12.94 16.27 -12.34
N PRO A 217 -11.75 16.88 -12.23
CA PRO A 217 -10.95 17.28 -13.39
C PRO A 217 -10.65 16.09 -14.31
N ARG A 218 -10.73 16.29 -15.60
CA ARG A 218 -10.50 15.22 -16.60
C ARG A 218 -9.06 14.73 -16.60
N SER A 219 -8.12 15.59 -16.29
CA SER A 219 -6.71 15.25 -16.19
C SER A 219 -6.41 14.23 -15.09
N LEU A 220 -7.22 14.14 -14.04
CA LEU A 220 -6.97 13.26 -12.88
C LEU A 220 -6.84 11.79 -13.29
N GLN A 221 -7.82 11.25 -14.03
CA GLN A 221 -7.77 9.86 -14.47
C GLN A 221 -6.64 9.64 -15.48
N PHE A 222 -6.50 10.54 -16.45
CA PHE A 222 -5.42 10.46 -17.46
C PHE A 222 -4.04 10.43 -16.78
N ALA A 223 -3.76 11.38 -15.88
CA ALA A 223 -2.48 11.45 -15.18
C ALA A 223 -2.21 10.21 -14.32
N SER A 224 -3.26 9.68 -13.67
CA SER A 224 -3.15 8.46 -12.87
C SER A 224 -2.83 7.23 -13.72
N VAL A 225 -3.48 7.09 -14.88
CA VAL A 225 -3.21 6.01 -15.84
C VAL A 225 -1.81 6.15 -16.44
N PHE A 226 -1.42 7.37 -16.83
CA PHE A 226 -0.07 7.66 -17.33
C PHE A 226 1.00 7.30 -16.30
N PHE A 227 0.85 7.79 -15.05
CA PHE A 227 1.78 7.50 -13.97
C PHE A 227 1.89 5.99 -13.70
N ALA A 228 0.75 5.30 -13.62
CA ALA A 228 0.73 3.86 -13.38
C ALA A 228 1.41 3.08 -14.53
N THR A 229 1.19 3.48 -15.78
CA THR A 229 1.81 2.84 -16.95
C THR A 229 3.33 3.10 -17.00
N ALA A 230 3.77 4.31 -16.64
CA ALA A 230 5.19 4.69 -16.67
C ALA A 230 6.01 4.17 -15.47
N THR A 231 5.36 3.67 -14.43
CA THR A 231 6.04 3.35 -13.16
C THR A 231 5.58 2.05 -12.50
N ASN A 232 4.85 1.21 -13.20
CA ASN A 232 4.35 -0.03 -12.64
C ASN A 232 4.04 -1.06 -13.74
N GLY A 233 4.33 -2.31 -13.48
CA GLY A 233 4.00 -3.42 -14.38
C GLY A 233 5.21 -4.23 -14.83
N GLY A 234 6.41 -3.63 -14.82
CA GLY A 234 7.62 -4.22 -15.35
C GLY A 234 7.57 -4.40 -16.88
N ASP A 235 8.68 -4.22 -17.56
CA ASP A 235 8.71 -4.27 -19.04
C ASP A 235 8.27 -5.63 -19.59
N GLN A 236 8.73 -6.73 -18.98
CA GLN A 236 8.34 -8.09 -19.42
C GLN A 236 6.84 -8.38 -19.15
N GLY A 237 6.34 -8.00 -17.98
CA GLY A 237 4.93 -8.19 -17.62
C GLY A 237 4.00 -7.38 -18.52
N LEU A 238 4.34 -6.12 -18.79
CA LEU A 238 3.56 -5.26 -19.71
C LEU A 238 3.61 -5.79 -21.16
N PHE A 239 4.77 -6.27 -21.61
CA PHE A 239 4.88 -6.86 -22.93
C PHE A 239 4.03 -8.12 -23.07
N GLN A 240 3.95 -8.97 -22.04
CA GLN A 240 3.06 -10.14 -22.07
C GLN A 240 1.58 -9.76 -22.11
N LEU A 241 1.16 -8.74 -21.37
CA LEU A 241 -0.21 -8.24 -21.37
C LEU A 241 -0.59 -7.61 -22.71
N ALA A 242 0.35 -6.99 -23.38
CA ALA A 242 0.14 -6.20 -24.59
C ALA A 242 1.26 -6.45 -25.63
N PRO A 243 1.39 -7.69 -26.17
CA PRO A 243 2.47 -8.06 -27.07
C PRO A 243 2.32 -7.51 -28.49
N THR A 244 1.18 -6.89 -28.81
CA THR A 244 0.94 -6.21 -30.09
C THR A 244 0.38 -4.81 -29.85
N ARG A 245 0.47 -3.94 -30.87
CA ARG A 245 -0.09 -2.60 -30.82
C ARG A 245 -1.59 -2.63 -30.51
N GLU A 246 -2.35 -3.52 -31.13
CA GLU A 246 -3.80 -3.65 -30.93
C GLU A 246 -4.14 -4.05 -29.49
N ARG A 247 -3.31 -4.92 -28.86
CA ARG A 247 -3.46 -5.28 -27.45
C ARG A 247 -3.08 -4.12 -26.52
N ALA A 248 -2.05 -3.36 -26.86
CA ALA A 248 -1.64 -2.18 -26.10
C ALA A 248 -2.71 -1.09 -26.14
N ASP A 249 -3.28 -0.81 -27.33
CA ASP A 249 -4.38 0.13 -27.50
C ASP A 249 -5.60 -0.29 -26.69
N ALA A 250 -6.00 -1.56 -26.76
CA ALA A 250 -7.15 -2.08 -26.01
C ALA A 250 -6.94 -2.00 -24.49
N LEU A 251 -5.74 -2.33 -23.99
CA LEU A 251 -5.40 -2.23 -22.57
C LEU A 251 -5.44 -0.79 -22.09
N LEU A 252 -4.89 0.13 -22.87
CA LEU A 252 -4.88 1.54 -22.53
C LEU A 252 -6.30 2.14 -22.55
N GLU A 253 -7.11 1.82 -23.56
CA GLU A 253 -8.52 2.25 -23.60
C GLU A 253 -9.31 1.72 -22.40
N GLN A 254 -9.12 0.45 -22.01
CA GLN A 254 -9.76 -0.13 -20.83
C GLN A 254 -9.41 0.67 -19.56
N ARG A 255 -8.14 1.04 -19.39
CA ARG A 255 -7.67 1.82 -18.23
C ARG A 255 -8.22 3.24 -18.23
N LEU A 256 -8.27 3.89 -19.39
CA LEU A 256 -8.75 5.28 -19.54
C LEU A 256 -10.28 5.40 -19.44
N LYS A 257 -11.02 4.38 -19.85
CA LYS A 257 -12.50 4.35 -19.82
C LYS A 257 -13.05 3.61 -18.58
N GLY A 258 -12.19 2.93 -17.83
CA GLY A 258 -12.59 2.18 -16.65
C GLY A 258 -13.11 3.09 -15.52
N PRO A 259 -13.86 2.54 -14.57
CA PRO A 259 -14.32 3.28 -13.41
C PRO A 259 -13.13 3.82 -12.62
N PHE A 260 -13.21 5.10 -12.25
CA PHE A 260 -12.19 5.79 -11.48
C PHE A 260 -12.83 6.57 -10.32
N ALA A 261 -12.50 6.21 -9.10
CA ALA A 261 -13.09 6.78 -7.89
C ALA A 261 -12.16 7.78 -7.16
N GLY A 262 -11.12 8.28 -7.83
CA GLY A 262 -10.19 9.23 -7.22
C GLY A 262 -10.80 10.63 -7.06
N ASP A 263 -10.34 11.36 -6.05
CA ASP A 263 -10.60 12.77 -5.84
C ASP A 263 -9.35 13.59 -6.11
N ALA A 264 -9.49 14.71 -6.82
CA ALA A 264 -8.36 15.50 -7.29
C ALA A 264 -7.56 16.14 -6.15
N ASN A 265 -8.24 16.67 -5.13
CA ASN A 265 -7.57 17.27 -3.98
C ASN A 265 -6.87 16.20 -3.14
N ASP A 266 -7.53 15.07 -2.89
CA ASP A 266 -6.92 13.95 -2.19
C ASP A 266 -5.66 13.46 -2.91
N HIS A 267 -5.69 13.32 -4.25
CA HIS A 267 -4.52 12.92 -5.04
C HIS A 267 -3.37 13.92 -4.93
N ILE A 268 -3.65 15.22 -5.05
CA ILE A 268 -2.61 16.25 -4.88
C ILE A 268 -1.92 16.08 -3.52
N TYR A 269 -2.69 15.97 -2.44
CA TYR A 269 -2.13 15.83 -1.09
C TYR A 269 -1.36 14.52 -0.90
N GLN A 270 -1.92 13.39 -1.33
CA GLN A 270 -1.30 12.07 -1.20
C GLN A 270 0.05 11.96 -1.92
N TRP A 271 0.13 12.49 -3.14
CA TRP A 271 1.37 12.46 -3.91
C TRP A 271 2.39 13.48 -3.41
N ASP A 272 1.92 14.65 -2.95
CA ASP A 272 2.78 15.71 -2.41
C ASP A 272 3.33 15.35 -1.02
N ALA A 273 2.66 14.51 -0.24
CA ALA A 273 3.07 14.10 1.11
C ALA A 273 4.46 13.47 1.19
N SER A 274 4.99 12.98 0.08
CA SER A 274 6.34 12.40 -0.02
C SER A 274 7.44 13.41 -0.32
N ARG A 275 7.12 14.68 -0.48
CA ARG A 275 8.05 15.73 -0.97
C ARG A 275 9.35 15.80 -0.18
N ASP A 276 9.26 15.74 1.12
CA ASP A 276 10.36 15.89 2.07
C ASP A 276 10.83 14.55 2.66
N TYR A 277 10.34 13.42 2.13
CA TYR A 277 10.79 12.11 2.55
C TYR A 277 12.30 11.94 2.34
N ASN A 278 13.02 11.75 3.43
CA ASN A 278 14.45 11.45 3.43
C ASN A 278 14.89 10.79 4.75
N PRO A 279 14.82 9.47 4.88
CA PRO A 279 15.28 8.78 6.09
C PRO A 279 16.81 8.59 6.11
N GLU A 280 17.54 8.89 5.03
CA GLU A 280 18.97 8.63 4.92
C GLU A 280 19.81 9.16 6.11
N PRO A 281 19.59 10.37 6.64
CA PRO A 281 20.40 10.91 7.73
C PRO A 281 20.32 10.14 9.05
N GLY A 282 19.41 9.18 9.19
CA GLY A 282 19.19 8.47 10.45
C GLY A 282 19.24 6.95 10.38
N LEU A 283 19.81 6.38 9.33
CA LEU A 283 19.84 4.93 9.12
C LEU A 283 20.55 4.17 10.23
N GLU A 284 21.58 4.75 10.83
CA GLU A 284 22.34 4.16 11.94
C GLU A 284 21.53 4.01 13.23
N ARG A 285 20.43 4.75 13.37
CA ARG A 285 19.51 4.64 14.52
C ARG A 285 18.62 3.42 14.45
N ILE A 286 18.53 2.77 13.30
CA ILE A 286 17.68 1.59 13.11
C ILE A 286 18.26 0.41 13.91
N GLU A 287 17.51 0.00 14.92
CA GLU A 287 17.87 -1.13 15.77
C GLU A 287 17.15 -2.43 15.42
N ALA A 288 15.96 -2.32 14.82
CA ALA A 288 15.17 -3.47 14.41
C ALA A 288 15.94 -4.38 13.44
N ALA A 289 15.66 -5.67 13.46
CA ALA A 289 16.06 -6.54 12.35
C ALA A 289 15.30 -6.10 11.10
N LEU A 290 16.02 -5.71 10.02
CA LEU A 290 15.42 -5.10 8.85
C LEU A 290 15.59 -6.00 7.62
N LEU A 291 14.48 -6.30 6.93
CA LEU A 291 14.45 -7.00 5.65
C LEU A 291 13.79 -6.12 4.60
N ALA A 292 14.55 -5.44 3.76
CA ALA A 292 14.03 -4.68 2.63
C ALA A 292 13.75 -5.61 1.45
N ILE A 293 12.54 -5.57 0.90
CA ILE A 293 12.11 -6.41 -0.21
C ILE A 293 11.73 -5.55 -1.40
N ASN A 294 12.48 -5.66 -2.49
CA ASN A 294 12.25 -4.93 -3.74
C ASN A 294 12.25 -5.90 -4.93
N SER A 295 11.81 -5.44 -6.09
CA SER A 295 11.92 -6.17 -7.36
C SER A 295 13.01 -5.57 -8.23
N ALA A 296 13.71 -6.39 -8.99
CA ALA A 296 14.78 -5.94 -9.89
C ALA A 296 14.25 -5.11 -11.07
N ASP A 297 12.97 -5.27 -11.39
CA ASP A 297 12.26 -4.53 -12.44
C ASP A 297 11.37 -3.38 -11.91
N ASP A 298 11.58 -2.96 -10.65
CA ASP A 298 10.82 -1.84 -10.05
C ASP A 298 11.27 -0.50 -10.64
N GLU A 299 10.42 0.10 -11.45
CA GLU A 299 10.68 1.35 -12.18
C GLU A 299 10.84 2.56 -11.24
N ARG A 300 10.32 2.47 -10.01
CA ARG A 300 10.42 3.54 -8.99
C ARG A 300 11.64 3.39 -8.10
N ASN A 301 12.12 2.16 -7.94
CA ASN A 301 13.22 1.81 -7.04
C ASN A 301 14.28 0.96 -7.77
N PRO A 302 14.83 1.45 -8.89
CA PRO A 302 15.71 0.66 -9.73
C PRO A 302 17.01 0.28 -8.98
N PRO A 303 17.34 -1.01 -8.90
CA PRO A 303 18.48 -1.50 -8.11
C PRO A 303 19.83 -1.06 -8.67
N GLU A 304 19.93 -0.75 -9.96
CA GLU A 304 21.14 -0.26 -10.61
C GLU A 304 21.65 1.07 -10.06
N LEU A 305 20.83 1.82 -9.33
CA LEU A 305 21.28 3.02 -8.62
C LEU A 305 22.14 2.71 -7.39
N GLY A 306 22.17 1.46 -6.91
CA GLY A 306 22.94 1.04 -5.75
C GLY A 306 22.53 1.66 -4.42
N LEU A 307 21.41 2.41 -4.36
CA LEU A 307 21.00 3.19 -3.18
C LEU A 307 20.62 2.28 -2.01
N LEU A 308 19.94 1.16 -2.27
CA LEU A 308 19.56 0.23 -1.22
C LEU A 308 20.80 -0.43 -0.59
N ASP A 309 21.74 -0.90 -1.41
CA ASP A 309 22.95 -1.54 -0.94
C ASP A 309 23.84 -0.57 -0.14
N ALA A 310 23.94 0.68 -0.59
CA ALA A 310 24.66 1.72 0.13
C ALA A 310 24.03 2.01 1.50
N ALA A 311 22.70 2.12 1.55
CA ALA A 311 21.97 2.37 2.79
C ALA A 311 22.07 1.20 3.78
N LEU A 312 21.98 -0.05 3.30
CA LEU A 312 22.05 -1.23 4.17
C LEU A 312 23.40 -1.42 4.85
N LYS A 313 24.49 -0.90 4.27
CA LYS A 313 25.80 -0.86 4.94
C LYS A 313 25.79 -0.01 6.23
N ARG A 314 24.83 0.88 6.35
CA ARG A 314 24.65 1.77 7.53
C ARG A 314 23.61 1.24 8.52
N VAL A 315 22.88 0.18 8.17
CA VAL A 315 21.89 -0.46 9.05
C VAL A 315 22.47 -1.72 9.67
N LYS A 316 22.67 -1.72 10.98
CA LYS A 316 23.38 -2.79 11.72
C LYS A 316 22.87 -4.20 11.44
N ASN A 317 21.56 -4.37 11.36
CA ASN A 317 20.89 -5.67 11.18
C ASN A 317 20.05 -5.67 9.89
N GLY A 318 20.53 -4.98 8.83
CA GLY A 318 19.84 -4.83 7.56
C GLY A 318 20.18 -5.93 6.56
N ARG A 319 19.16 -6.40 5.83
CA ARG A 319 19.28 -7.31 4.68
C ARG A 319 18.36 -6.86 3.56
N ALA A 320 18.69 -7.22 2.33
CA ALA A 320 17.79 -7.07 1.18
C ALA A 320 17.41 -8.43 0.60
N LEU A 321 16.19 -8.48 0.07
CA LEU A 321 15.74 -9.45 -0.91
C LEU A 321 15.33 -8.67 -2.16
N VAL A 322 16.09 -8.81 -3.25
CA VAL A 322 15.70 -8.26 -4.55
C VAL A 322 15.17 -9.41 -5.39
N ILE A 323 13.87 -9.41 -5.65
CA ILE A 323 13.20 -10.42 -6.46
C ILE A 323 13.66 -10.24 -7.91
N PRO A 324 14.21 -11.26 -8.56
CA PRO A 324 14.64 -11.16 -9.96
C PRO A 324 13.47 -10.78 -10.88
N GLY A 325 13.71 -9.89 -11.82
CA GLY A 325 12.72 -9.55 -12.85
C GLY A 325 12.40 -10.77 -13.73
N SER A 326 11.14 -10.98 -14.01
CA SER A 326 10.65 -12.10 -14.81
C SER A 326 9.32 -11.74 -15.48
N PRO A 327 8.81 -12.57 -16.40
CA PRO A 327 7.47 -12.41 -16.93
C PRO A 327 6.35 -12.41 -15.88
N ASP A 328 6.58 -13.01 -14.72
CA ASP A 328 5.60 -13.11 -13.63
C ASP A 328 5.69 -11.94 -12.64
N THR A 329 6.75 -11.11 -12.74
CA THR A 329 6.87 -9.89 -11.96
C THR A 329 6.05 -8.75 -12.55
N ALA A 330 5.82 -7.71 -11.78
CA ALA A 330 4.98 -6.58 -12.14
C ALA A 330 5.63 -5.24 -11.77
N GLY A 331 6.97 -5.15 -11.91
CA GLY A 331 7.71 -3.95 -11.55
C GLY A 331 7.44 -3.53 -10.11
N HIS A 332 7.08 -2.28 -9.89
CA HIS A 332 6.72 -1.77 -8.56
C HIS A 332 5.58 -2.54 -7.87
N GLY A 333 4.72 -3.20 -8.63
CA GLY A 333 3.62 -4.02 -8.11
C GLY A 333 4.02 -5.42 -7.66
N THR A 334 5.28 -5.83 -7.81
CA THR A 334 5.73 -7.18 -7.46
C THR A 334 5.66 -7.42 -5.95
N ALA A 335 6.17 -6.49 -5.15
CA ALA A 335 6.31 -6.69 -3.71
C ALA A 335 4.98 -6.77 -2.95
N VAL A 336 3.88 -6.27 -3.51
CA VAL A 336 2.54 -6.42 -2.90
C VAL A 336 1.96 -7.83 -3.11
N ARG A 337 2.60 -8.66 -3.92
CA ARG A 337 2.32 -10.09 -4.04
C ARG A 337 3.26 -10.84 -3.11
N ALA A 338 2.74 -11.43 -2.03
CA ALA A 338 3.61 -11.99 -0.99
C ALA A 338 4.22 -13.36 -1.34
N ALA A 339 3.61 -14.13 -2.21
CA ALA A 339 4.06 -15.48 -2.56
C ALA A 339 5.57 -15.57 -2.91
N PRO A 340 6.19 -14.66 -3.69
CA PRO A 340 7.61 -14.74 -4.01
C PRO A 340 8.57 -14.55 -2.82
N TRP A 341 8.11 -13.99 -1.71
CA TRP A 341 8.96 -13.64 -0.57
C TRP A 341 8.47 -14.13 0.80
N ALA A 342 7.25 -14.65 0.88
CA ALA A 342 6.66 -15.09 2.16
C ALA A 342 7.54 -16.11 2.91
N THR A 343 8.14 -17.07 2.22
CA THR A 343 9.04 -18.07 2.83
C THR A 343 10.30 -17.41 3.41
N THR A 344 10.96 -16.54 2.63
CA THR A 344 12.15 -15.81 3.12
C THR A 344 11.81 -14.91 4.30
N PHE A 345 10.65 -14.26 4.27
CA PHE A 345 10.16 -13.46 5.39
C PHE A 345 9.89 -14.33 6.63
N ALA A 346 9.24 -15.49 6.49
CA ALA A 346 8.98 -16.41 7.59
C ALA A 346 10.29 -16.85 8.27
N GLU A 347 11.28 -17.25 7.49
CA GLU A 347 12.59 -17.64 7.99
C GLU A 347 13.30 -16.48 8.70
N PHE A 348 13.22 -15.28 8.11
CA PHE A 348 13.79 -14.08 8.72
C PHE A 348 13.13 -13.76 10.06
N LEU A 349 11.79 -13.79 10.10
CA LEU A 349 11.00 -13.52 11.31
C LEU A 349 11.28 -14.54 12.42
N ALA A 350 11.44 -15.81 12.08
CA ALA A 350 11.75 -16.87 13.04
C ALA A 350 13.13 -16.69 13.71
N ARG A 351 14.09 -16.10 13.00
CA ARG A 351 15.46 -15.85 13.50
C ARG A 351 15.62 -14.47 14.17
N ALA A 352 14.69 -13.55 13.91
CA ALA A 352 14.76 -12.21 14.47
C ALA A 352 14.57 -12.21 15.99
N PRO A 353 15.42 -11.52 16.75
CA PRO A 353 15.31 -11.48 18.21
C PRO A 353 13.97 -10.85 18.62
N ARG A 354 13.44 -11.32 19.74
CA ARG A 354 12.36 -10.64 20.45
C ARG A 354 12.99 -9.67 21.44
N ARG A 355 12.57 -8.43 21.40
CA ARG A 355 13.02 -7.38 22.32
C ARG A 355 12.00 -7.26 23.46
N ALA A 356 12.48 -6.94 24.65
CA ALA A 356 11.58 -6.56 25.73
C ALA A 356 10.87 -5.23 25.38
N PRO A 357 9.58 -5.07 25.70
CA PRO A 357 8.94 -3.77 25.61
C PRO A 357 9.69 -2.82 26.54
N GLY A 358 10.47 -1.91 25.98
CA GLY A 358 11.28 -1.07 26.81
C GLY A 358 11.98 0.02 26.04
N GLY A 359 11.85 1.19 26.54
CA GLY A 359 12.48 2.40 26.07
C GLY A 359 11.50 3.30 25.36
N GLN A 360 10.92 4.21 26.13
CA GLN A 360 10.45 5.47 25.55
C GLN A 360 11.62 6.12 24.82
N PRO A 361 11.38 6.76 23.65
CA PRO A 361 12.39 7.53 22.95
C PRO A 361 12.94 8.64 23.79
#